data_3621d965b440ae2487229db9a76c6237
#
_entry.id   3621d965b440ae2487229db9a76c6237
#
_cell.length_a   1.000
_cell.length_b   1.000
_cell.length_c   1.000
_cell.angle_alpha   90.00
_cell.angle_beta   90.00
_cell.angle_gamma   90.00
#
_symmetry.space_group_name_H-M   'P 1'
#
loop_
_entity.id
_entity.type
_entity.pdbx_description
1 polymer ?
#
loop_
_entity_poly.entity_id
_entity_poly.type
_entity_poly.pdbx_seq_one_letter_code
_entity_poly.pdbx_strand_id
1 'polypeptide(L)'
;MPAWRAVLLCGSEELAHATGLRAAKRYAFHNGPLQATLLRVDPVQPAPRAPRVARPLSDGATMVANRLRKNEKRFRAWREREDVTCWRAYDADLPEYSAAVDVYTEDGGERRTFLHVQEYEAPKTIPEADARRRFGELLDAVRDVFAVPAGQVAIKTRARGKGGSKYGRMDRRDEFVAVREGAARLQVNLFDHLDTGLFLDHRPVRRRLGAEARGQRMLNLFCYTGAASVQAAVGGAAATTSVDLSGNYLEWAARNLAMNGTAGPRHRLVQADVMKWLEADRGEYDLVFCDPPTFSNSARADDFDTQRDHVRLLHLVVQRLAPDGLLLYSNNFRRFRFDADAVGGFAHAVEITPATIDPDFARDPRIHRCWELRRR
;
A
#
# COMPACT_ATOMS: atom_id res chain seq x y z
N MET A 1 27.06 1.25 16.74
CA MET A 1 26.67 2.36 15.83
C MET A 1 27.90 2.86 15.13
N PRO A 2 27.95 2.93 13.79
CA PRO A 2 29.11 3.51 13.12
C PRO A 2 29.22 4.99 13.49
N ALA A 3 30.45 5.41 13.85
CA ALA A 3 30.76 6.79 14.14
C ALA A 3 30.71 7.59 12.84
N TRP A 4 29.91 8.62 12.77
CA TRP A 4 29.80 9.52 11.61
C TRP A 4 31.04 10.44 11.59
N ARG A 5 31.71 10.52 10.46
CA ARG A 5 32.66 11.56 10.16
C ARG A 5 32.04 12.53 9.17
N ALA A 6 31.88 13.77 9.55
CA ALA A 6 31.38 14.80 8.65
C ALA A 6 32.53 15.69 8.20
N VAL A 7 32.50 16.03 6.91
CA VAL A 7 33.41 17.02 6.31
C VAL A 7 32.51 18.08 5.68
N LEU A 8 32.71 19.34 6.11
CA LEU A 8 31.97 20.49 5.62
C LEU A 8 32.92 21.39 4.83
N LEU A 9 32.57 21.70 3.59
CA LEU A 9 33.24 22.68 2.77
C LEU A 9 32.40 23.96 2.77
N CYS A 10 32.92 25.04 3.34
CA CYS A 10 32.20 26.28 3.54
C CYS A 10 32.95 27.46 2.89
N GLY A 11 32.20 28.31 2.19
CA GLY A 11 32.70 29.59 1.66
C GLY A 11 32.70 30.71 2.71
N SER A 12 32.02 30.52 3.87
CA SER A 12 32.02 31.46 5.00
C SER A 12 31.99 30.72 6.34
N GLU A 13 32.51 31.35 7.40
CA GLU A 13 32.43 30.77 8.75
C GLU A 13 31.03 30.76 9.34
N GLU A 14 30.12 31.61 8.88
CA GLU A 14 28.72 31.65 9.33
C GLU A 14 27.99 30.34 9.12
N LEU A 15 28.26 29.66 7.99
CA LEU A 15 27.67 28.36 7.71
C LEU A 15 28.13 27.28 8.69
N ALA A 16 29.38 27.34 9.13
CA ALA A 16 29.91 26.41 10.13
C ALA A 16 29.29 26.65 11.51
N HIS A 17 29.08 27.91 11.90
CA HIS A 17 28.39 28.26 13.13
C HIS A 17 26.94 27.87 13.17
N ALA A 18 26.23 27.97 12.02
CA ALA A 18 24.82 27.59 11.91
C ALA A 18 24.56 26.07 12.13
N THR A 19 25.57 25.23 11.94
CA THR A 19 25.45 23.79 12.18
C THR A 19 25.57 23.41 13.66
N GLY A 20 26.10 24.27 14.52
CA GLY A 20 26.39 23.98 15.93
C GLY A 20 27.51 22.93 16.14
N LEU A 21 28.19 22.50 15.10
CA LEU A 21 29.23 21.46 15.15
C LEU A 21 30.58 22.05 15.47
N ARG A 22 31.35 21.41 16.37
CA ARG A 22 32.73 21.80 16.65
C ARG A 22 33.70 21.17 15.65
N ALA A 23 34.43 22.01 14.93
CA ALA A 23 35.47 21.54 14.03
C ALA A 23 36.71 21.05 14.83
N ALA A 24 37.08 19.79 14.61
CA ALA A 24 38.31 19.21 15.16
C ALA A 24 39.55 19.67 14.39
N LYS A 25 39.42 19.98 13.11
CA LYS A 25 40.50 20.47 12.26
C LYS A 25 39.96 21.35 11.15
N ARG A 26 40.72 22.40 10.82
CA ARG A 26 40.41 23.36 9.75
C ARG A 26 41.50 23.33 8.70
N TYR A 27 41.11 23.35 7.42
CA TYR A 27 42.03 23.44 6.30
C TYR A 27 41.55 24.58 5.39
N ALA A 28 42.45 25.51 5.08
CA ALA A 28 42.17 26.56 4.12
C ALA A 28 42.52 26.08 2.71
N PHE A 29 41.63 26.35 1.78
CA PHE A 29 41.81 26.07 0.34
C PHE A 29 41.61 27.32 -0.46
N HIS A 30 42.37 27.43 -1.54
CA HIS A 30 42.20 28.48 -2.53
C HIS A 30 41.98 27.86 -3.89
N ASN A 31 40.95 28.33 -4.59
CA ASN A 31 40.69 27.97 -5.96
C ASN A 31 40.58 29.26 -6.78
N GLY A 32 41.73 29.71 -7.29
CA GLY A 32 41.86 31.04 -7.84
C GLY A 32 41.58 32.14 -6.79
N PRO A 33 40.67 33.07 -7.06
CA PRO A 33 40.31 34.13 -6.13
C PRO A 33 39.36 33.65 -4.99
N LEU A 34 38.84 32.41 -5.07
CA LEU A 34 37.92 31.88 -4.08
C LEU A 34 38.66 31.23 -2.92
N GLN A 35 38.41 31.70 -1.71
CA GLN A 35 38.85 31.10 -0.49
C GLN A 35 37.75 30.23 0.11
N ALA A 36 38.06 28.97 0.45
CA ALA A 36 37.14 28.04 1.09
C ALA A 36 37.81 27.37 2.29
N THR A 37 37.04 27.04 3.29
CA THR A 37 37.47 26.33 4.48
C THR A 37 36.86 24.94 4.55
N LEU A 38 37.70 23.91 4.63
CA LEU A 38 37.28 22.55 4.89
C LEU A 38 37.34 22.30 6.40
N LEU A 39 36.21 21.97 6.98
CA LEU A 39 36.09 21.64 8.40
C LEU A 39 35.96 20.13 8.56
N ARG A 40 36.88 19.52 9.27
CA ARG A 40 36.73 18.14 9.74
C ARG A 40 36.05 18.18 11.10
N VAL A 41 34.88 17.55 11.20
CA VAL A 41 34.12 17.44 12.44
C VAL A 41 34.38 16.06 13.04
N ASP A 42 34.69 15.99 14.33
CA ASP A 42 34.79 14.71 15.03
C ASP A 42 33.46 13.99 15.10
N PRO A 43 33.47 12.64 15.29
CA PRO A 43 32.21 11.89 15.35
C PRO A 43 31.28 12.50 16.38
N VAL A 44 30.20 13.10 15.92
CA VAL A 44 29.14 13.54 16.80
C VAL A 44 28.40 12.28 17.25
N GLN A 45 28.62 11.87 18.48
CA GLN A 45 27.65 10.98 19.11
C GLN A 45 26.38 11.80 19.28
N PRO A 46 25.23 11.38 18.67
CA PRO A 46 23.97 12.03 19.00
C PRO A 46 23.84 11.96 20.51
N ALA A 47 23.67 13.13 21.15
CA ALA A 47 23.38 13.16 22.58
C ALA A 47 22.29 12.12 22.85
N PRO A 48 22.45 11.25 23.87
CA PRO A 48 21.41 10.31 24.21
C PRO A 48 20.14 11.15 24.36
N ARG A 49 19.16 10.92 23.48
CA ARG A 49 17.87 11.60 23.60
C ARG A 49 17.40 11.30 25.00
N ALA A 50 17.30 12.33 25.83
CA ALA A 50 16.70 12.20 27.15
C ALA A 50 15.41 11.40 26.98
N PRO A 51 15.16 10.38 27.83
CA PRO A 51 13.92 9.64 27.76
C PRO A 51 12.80 10.67 27.73
N ARG A 52 12.04 10.68 26.65
CA ARG A 52 10.94 11.61 26.49
C ARG A 52 9.98 11.28 27.63
N VAL A 53 9.94 12.13 28.65
CA VAL A 53 8.94 12.01 29.71
C VAL A 53 7.60 11.95 28.96
N ALA A 54 6.88 10.83 29.12
CA ALA A 54 5.61 10.63 28.47
C ALA A 54 4.71 11.78 28.87
N ARG A 55 4.50 12.74 27.98
CA ARG A 55 3.51 13.79 28.23
C ARG A 55 2.15 13.09 28.22
N PRO A 56 1.28 13.38 29.20
CA PRO A 56 -0.08 12.87 29.16
C PRO A 56 -0.72 13.28 27.83
N LEU A 57 -1.48 12.38 27.25
CA LEU A 57 -2.25 12.66 26.04
C LEU A 57 -3.20 13.84 26.32
N SER A 58 -3.42 14.68 25.32
CA SER A 58 -4.50 15.67 25.36
C SER A 58 -5.86 14.96 25.44
N ASP A 59 -6.92 15.68 25.82
CA ASP A 59 -8.28 15.11 25.85
C ASP A 59 -8.68 14.55 24.48
N GLY A 60 -8.36 15.26 23.40
CA GLY A 60 -8.59 14.82 22.03
C GLY A 60 -7.81 13.54 21.67
N ALA A 61 -6.52 13.50 21.98
CA ALA A 61 -5.72 12.31 21.77
C ALA A 61 -6.19 11.12 22.62
N THR A 62 -6.65 11.38 23.87
CA THR A 62 -7.23 10.36 24.75
C THR A 62 -8.51 9.77 24.16
N MET A 63 -9.37 10.62 23.57
CA MET A 63 -10.59 10.17 22.89
C MET A 63 -10.27 9.25 21.72
N VAL A 64 -9.30 9.61 20.87
CA VAL A 64 -8.83 8.76 19.76
C VAL A 64 -8.22 7.46 20.27
N ALA A 65 -7.36 7.52 21.29
CA ALA A 65 -6.74 6.33 21.89
C ALA A 65 -7.78 5.34 22.43
N ASN A 66 -8.82 5.83 23.09
CA ASN A 66 -9.93 5.00 23.58
C ASN A 66 -10.69 4.34 22.42
N ARG A 67 -10.91 5.06 21.30
CA ARG A 67 -11.52 4.50 20.09
C ARG A 67 -10.62 3.39 19.50
N LEU A 68 -9.34 3.62 19.36
CA LEU A 68 -8.38 2.63 18.85
C LEU A 68 -8.35 1.37 19.71
N ARG A 69 -8.28 1.49 21.05
CA ARG A 69 -8.34 0.35 21.99
C ARG A 69 -9.65 -0.42 21.87
N LYS A 70 -10.78 0.29 21.69
CA LYS A 70 -12.08 -0.34 21.45
C LYS A 70 -12.09 -1.14 20.14
N ASN A 71 -11.52 -0.60 19.05
CA ASN A 71 -11.41 -1.29 17.78
C ASN A 71 -10.47 -2.50 17.88
N GLU A 72 -9.32 -2.35 18.52
CA GLU A 72 -8.39 -3.45 18.78
C GLU A 72 -9.06 -4.61 19.51
N LYS A 73 -9.80 -4.31 20.59
CA LYS A 73 -10.59 -5.31 21.32
C LYS A 73 -11.66 -5.95 20.45
N ARG A 74 -12.39 -5.14 19.65
CA ARG A 74 -13.46 -5.60 18.74
C ARG A 74 -12.92 -6.59 17.71
N PHE A 75 -11.74 -6.31 17.12
CA PHE A 75 -11.21 -7.13 16.03
C PHE A 75 -10.30 -8.26 16.51
N ARG A 76 -9.93 -8.31 17.79
CA ARG A 76 -8.95 -9.28 18.31
C ARG A 76 -9.32 -10.73 17.98
N ALA A 77 -10.50 -11.19 18.39
CA ALA A 77 -10.93 -12.58 18.21
C ALA A 77 -11.00 -12.97 16.72
N TRP A 78 -11.42 -12.04 15.85
CA TRP A 78 -11.41 -12.26 14.40
C TRP A 78 -9.98 -12.37 13.87
N ARG A 79 -9.09 -11.44 14.23
CA ARG A 79 -7.69 -11.45 13.80
C ARG A 79 -6.96 -12.71 14.23
N GLU A 80 -7.19 -13.15 15.46
CA GLU A 80 -6.60 -14.39 16.01
C GLU A 80 -7.12 -15.62 15.24
N ARG A 81 -8.42 -15.73 15.00
CA ARG A 81 -9.04 -16.84 14.29
C ARG A 81 -8.58 -16.94 12.82
N GLU A 82 -8.48 -15.81 12.14
CA GLU A 82 -8.15 -15.72 10.71
C GLU A 82 -6.66 -15.44 10.45
N ASP A 83 -5.85 -15.41 11.50
CA ASP A 83 -4.40 -15.11 11.47
C ASP A 83 -4.08 -13.82 10.70
N VAL A 84 -4.81 -12.74 11.01
CA VAL A 84 -4.67 -11.45 10.35
C VAL A 84 -3.59 -10.61 11.02
N THR A 85 -2.49 -10.36 10.31
CA THR A 85 -1.32 -9.62 10.80
C THR A 85 -1.26 -8.18 10.26
N CYS A 86 -1.99 -7.90 9.17
CA CYS A 86 -2.11 -6.58 8.56
C CYS A 86 -3.59 -6.20 8.49
N TRP A 87 -4.00 -5.06 9.08
CA TRP A 87 -5.41 -4.73 9.23
C TRP A 87 -5.64 -3.23 9.43
N ARG A 88 -6.87 -2.76 9.13
CA ARG A 88 -7.29 -1.38 9.35
C ARG A 88 -7.82 -1.18 10.76
N ALA A 89 -7.04 -0.48 11.59
CA ALA A 89 -7.38 -0.22 12.98
C ALA A 89 -8.38 0.92 13.15
N TYR A 90 -8.35 1.91 12.24
CA TYR A 90 -9.16 3.13 12.32
C TYR A 90 -9.47 3.62 10.91
N ASP A 91 -10.69 4.12 10.70
CA ASP A 91 -11.11 4.71 9.43
C ASP A 91 -12.16 5.80 9.68
N ALA A 92 -11.69 6.99 10.06
CA ALA A 92 -12.53 8.15 10.40
C ALA A 92 -13.69 7.80 11.37
N ASP A 93 -13.45 6.89 12.33
CA ASP A 93 -14.45 6.46 13.32
C ASP A 93 -14.96 7.61 14.20
N LEU A 94 -14.17 8.68 14.30
CA LEU A 94 -14.52 9.96 14.93
C LEU A 94 -14.49 11.01 13.83
N PRO A 95 -15.61 11.70 13.56
CA PRO A 95 -15.71 12.66 12.44
C PRO A 95 -14.66 13.78 12.48
N GLU A 96 -14.22 14.18 13.68
CA GLU A 96 -13.23 15.23 13.88
C GLU A 96 -11.81 14.79 13.54
N TYR A 97 -11.55 13.48 13.49
CA TYR A 97 -10.25 12.87 13.25
C TYR A 97 -10.25 12.07 11.95
N SER A 98 -10.24 12.79 10.85
CA SER A 98 -10.45 12.27 9.50
C SER A 98 -9.16 11.65 8.95
N ALA A 99 -8.93 10.37 9.25
CA ALA A 99 -7.78 9.61 8.78
C ALA A 99 -8.06 8.10 8.75
N ALA A 100 -7.25 7.35 8.01
CA ALA A 100 -7.13 5.91 8.15
C ALA A 100 -5.85 5.53 8.89
N VAL A 101 -5.89 4.47 9.67
CA VAL A 101 -4.72 3.87 10.34
C VAL A 101 -4.70 2.38 10.03
N ASP A 102 -3.70 1.96 9.27
CA ASP A 102 -3.44 0.57 8.97
C ASP A 102 -2.23 0.07 9.75
N VAL A 103 -2.36 -1.12 10.33
CA VAL A 103 -1.32 -1.80 11.11
C VAL A 103 -0.71 -2.89 10.25
N TYR A 104 0.62 -2.92 10.20
CA TYR A 104 1.40 -3.95 9.51
C TYR A 104 2.35 -4.60 10.52
N THR A 105 2.28 -5.92 10.66
CA THR A 105 3.21 -6.67 11.50
C THR A 105 4.23 -7.38 10.62
N GLU A 106 5.50 -7.10 10.86
CA GLU A 106 6.61 -7.74 10.16
C GLU A 106 6.60 -9.26 10.35
N ASP A 107 6.81 -9.99 9.24
CA ASP A 107 6.93 -11.44 9.28
C ASP A 107 8.40 -11.86 9.39
N GLY A 108 8.77 -12.40 10.53
CA GLY A 108 10.14 -12.75 10.88
C GLY A 108 10.84 -11.66 11.69
N GLY A 109 12.13 -11.83 11.96
CA GLY A 109 12.94 -10.89 12.73
C GLY A 109 12.37 -10.59 14.12
N GLU A 110 12.35 -9.31 14.48
CA GLU A 110 11.84 -8.82 15.76
C GLU A 110 10.31 -8.69 15.80
N ARG A 111 9.60 -9.02 14.70
CA ARG A 111 8.15 -8.84 14.53
C ARG A 111 7.72 -7.39 14.83
N ARG A 112 8.45 -6.44 14.29
CA ARG A 112 8.15 -5.02 14.46
C ARG A 112 6.74 -4.70 13.94
N THR A 113 6.08 -3.76 14.62
CA THR A 113 4.80 -3.23 14.18
C THR A 113 5.04 -1.89 13.50
N PHE A 114 4.50 -1.73 12.30
CA PHE A 114 4.48 -0.49 11.54
C PHE A 114 3.06 0.04 11.43
N LEU A 115 2.93 1.34 11.42
CA LEU A 115 1.66 2.02 11.19
C LEU A 115 1.73 2.82 9.90
N HIS A 116 0.71 2.68 9.06
CA HIS A 116 0.50 3.53 7.90
C HIS A 116 -0.71 4.42 8.19
N VAL A 117 -0.46 5.73 8.34
CA VAL A 117 -1.48 6.70 8.69
C VAL A 117 -1.72 7.59 7.49
N GLN A 118 -2.92 7.52 6.93
CA GLN A 118 -3.33 8.32 5.81
C GLN A 118 -4.33 9.40 6.26
N GLU A 119 -3.92 10.66 6.19
CA GLU A 119 -4.81 11.78 6.45
C GLU A 119 -5.84 11.94 5.32
N TYR A 120 -7.11 12.06 5.66
CA TYR A 120 -8.14 12.44 4.72
C TYR A 120 -8.27 13.96 4.64
N GLU A 121 -8.65 14.47 3.50
CA GLU A 121 -8.86 15.89 3.32
C GLU A 121 -9.97 16.39 4.25
N ALA A 122 -9.64 17.32 5.16
CA ALA A 122 -10.61 17.92 6.03
C ALA A 122 -11.59 18.80 5.21
N PRO A 123 -12.89 18.84 5.59
CA PRO A 123 -13.84 19.76 4.98
C PRO A 123 -13.30 21.20 4.98
N LYS A 124 -13.59 21.96 3.92
CA LYS A 124 -13.12 23.36 3.77
C LYS A 124 -13.62 24.29 4.88
N THR A 125 -14.66 23.89 5.60
CA THR A 125 -15.22 24.62 6.75
C THR A 125 -14.37 24.52 8.01
N ILE A 126 -13.42 23.58 8.06
CA ILE A 126 -12.52 23.39 9.21
C ILE A 126 -11.25 24.23 9.01
N PRO A 127 -10.89 25.11 9.96
CA PRO A 127 -9.62 25.84 9.91
C PRO A 127 -8.42 24.89 9.83
N GLU A 128 -7.45 25.24 9.03
CA GLU A 128 -6.26 24.40 8.80
C GLU A 128 -5.47 24.15 10.10
N ALA A 129 -5.44 25.12 11.02
CA ALA A 129 -4.78 24.96 12.31
C ALA A 129 -5.45 23.88 13.17
N ASP A 130 -6.79 23.79 13.13
CA ASP A 130 -7.54 22.76 13.84
C ASP A 130 -7.36 21.40 13.21
N ALA A 131 -7.36 21.31 11.88
CA ALA A 131 -7.08 20.06 11.16
C ALA A 131 -5.69 19.53 11.53
N ARG A 132 -4.66 20.38 11.49
CA ARG A 132 -3.28 20.01 11.89
C ARG A 132 -3.18 19.58 13.36
N ARG A 133 -3.85 20.30 14.28
CA ARG A 133 -3.86 19.95 15.71
C ARG A 133 -4.48 18.56 15.91
N ARG A 134 -5.67 18.32 15.34
CA ARG A 134 -6.38 17.04 15.42
C ARG A 134 -5.58 15.90 14.82
N PHE A 135 -4.94 16.12 13.69
CA PHE A 135 -4.07 15.10 13.10
C PHE A 135 -2.85 14.80 13.99
N GLY A 136 -2.27 15.82 14.63
CA GLY A 136 -1.22 15.64 15.64
C GLY A 136 -1.67 14.80 16.84
N GLU A 137 -2.86 15.08 17.37
CA GLU A 137 -3.49 14.32 18.46
C GLU A 137 -3.74 12.85 18.07
N LEU A 138 -4.18 12.61 16.83
CA LEU A 138 -4.32 11.24 16.30
C LEU A 138 -2.97 10.52 16.24
N LEU A 139 -1.91 11.18 15.78
CA LEU A 139 -0.57 10.59 15.73
C LEU A 139 -0.01 10.27 17.12
N ASP A 140 -0.27 11.10 18.11
CA ASP A 140 0.11 10.83 19.50
C ASP A 140 -0.67 9.62 20.05
N ALA A 141 -1.98 9.55 19.79
CA ALA A 141 -2.83 8.44 20.20
C ALA A 141 -2.42 7.10 19.58
N VAL A 142 -2.14 7.06 18.27
CA VAL A 142 -1.75 5.80 17.61
C VAL A 142 -0.41 5.28 18.11
N ARG A 143 0.54 6.19 18.39
CA ARG A 143 1.85 5.80 18.95
C ARG A 143 1.74 5.29 20.38
N ASP A 144 0.86 5.87 21.17
CA ASP A 144 0.58 5.43 22.54
C ASP A 144 -0.05 4.03 22.56
N VAL A 145 -1.13 3.84 21.77
CA VAL A 145 -1.90 2.58 21.76
C VAL A 145 -1.09 1.41 21.24
N PHE A 146 -0.33 1.59 20.16
CA PHE A 146 0.46 0.52 19.54
C PHE A 146 1.90 0.45 20.04
N ALA A 147 2.31 1.34 20.95
CA ALA A 147 3.64 1.40 21.52
C ALA A 147 4.77 1.41 20.47
N VAL A 148 4.55 2.07 19.33
CA VAL A 148 5.51 2.13 18.22
C VAL A 148 6.34 3.40 18.23
N PRO A 149 7.66 3.33 17.94
CA PRO A 149 8.50 4.51 17.78
C PRO A 149 8.09 5.31 16.53
N ALA A 150 8.37 6.60 16.54
CA ALA A 150 8.03 7.49 15.41
C ALA A 150 8.59 7.01 14.05
N GLY A 151 9.73 6.32 14.05
CA GLY A 151 10.35 5.78 12.84
C GLY A 151 9.57 4.63 12.20
N GLN A 152 8.63 4.02 12.91
CA GLN A 152 7.75 2.96 12.41
C GLN A 152 6.35 3.46 12.04
N VAL A 153 6.13 4.78 12.02
CA VAL A 153 4.88 5.40 11.59
C VAL A 153 5.10 6.08 10.24
N ALA A 154 4.55 5.51 9.19
CA ALA A 154 4.52 6.10 7.86
C ALA A 154 3.29 7.02 7.74
N ILE A 155 3.52 8.28 7.44
CA ILE A 155 2.47 9.29 7.37
C ILE A 155 2.27 9.70 5.91
N LYS A 156 1.03 9.64 5.43
CA LYS A 156 0.63 10.13 4.11
C LYS A 156 -0.36 11.27 4.29
N THR A 157 0.10 12.48 4.00
CA THR A 157 -0.75 13.67 4.02
C THR A 157 -1.08 14.10 2.61
N ARG A 158 -2.33 14.45 2.34
CA ARG A 158 -2.70 15.09 1.08
C ARG A 158 -2.32 16.55 1.14
N ALA A 159 -1.26 16.95 0.43
CA ALA A 159 -0.91 18.37 0.29
C ALA A 159 -1.93 19.08 -0.62
N ARG A 160 -2.53 20.17 -0.11
CA ARG A 160 -3.29 21.12 -0.93
C ARG A 160 -2.29 21.94 -1.77
N GLY A 161 -1.90 21.44 -2.93
CA GLY A 161 -0.98 22.12 -3.86
C GLY A 161 -1.69 22.51 -5.15
N LYS A 162 -1.58 23.77 -5.57
CA LYS A 162 -1.83 24.20 -6.95
C LYS A 162 -0.66 23.67 -7.79
N GLY A 163 -0.85 22.57 -8.51
CA GLY A 163 0.14 22.03 -9.47
C GLY A 163 0.67 20.64 -9.09
N GLY A 164 0.18 19.64 -9.76
CA GLY A 164 0.83 18.38 -10.12
C GLY A 164 1.12 17.34 -9.04
N SER A 165 1.48 17.68 -7.84
CA SER A 165 1.72 16.69 -6.77
C SER A 165 0.68 16.81 -5.68
N LYS A 166 -0.24 15.83 -5.62
CA LYS A 166 -1.30 15.77 -4.61
C LYS A 166 -0.82 15.32 -3.23
N TYR A 167 0.49 15.03 -3.07
CA TYR A 167 1.06 14.43 -1.88
C TYR A 167 2.30 15.17 -1.42
N GLY A 168 2.47 15.32 -0.11
CA GLY A 168 3.63 15.90 0.52
C GLY A 168 4.91 15.10 0.23
N ARG A 169 6.06 15.65 0.65
CA ARG A 169 7.38 15.02 0.49
C ARG A 169 7.37 13.63 1.13
N MET A 170 7.56 12.59 0.31
CA MET A 170 7.69 11.22 0.80
C MET A 170 9.12 10.99 1.33
N ASP A 171 9.22 10.30 2.45
CA ASP A 171 10.49 9.81 2.97
C ASP A 171 10.98 8.69 2.04
N ARG A 172 12.06 8.92 1.32
CA ARG A 172 12.68 7.88 0.51
C ARG A 172 13.64 7.09 1.38
N ARG A 173 13.23 5.91 1.82
CA ARG A 173 14.02 5.02 2.68
C ARG A 173 14.50 3.77 1.97
N ASP A 174 13.87 3.43 0.84
CA ASP A 174 14.05 2.16 0.13
C ASP A 174 13.87 0.95 1.07
N GLU A 175 12.96 1.09 2.05
CA GLU A 175 12.69 0.11 3.09
C GLU A 175 11.47 -0.74 2.73
N PHE A 176 11.72 -2.00 2.40
CA PHE A 176 10.69 -3.02 2.21
C PHE A 176 10.55 -3.86 3.47
N VAL A 177 9.30 -4.01 3.92
CA VAL A 177 8.96 -4.84 5.09
C VAL A 177 8.26 -6.10 4.59
N ALA A 178 8.72 -7.27 5.04
CA ALA A 178 8.02 -8.52 4.78
C ALA A 178 6.83 -8.63 5.75
N VAL A 179 5.66 -8.90 5.21
CA VAL A 179 4.44 -9.17 5.99
C VAL A 179 3.84 -10.50 5.56
N ARG A 180 2.94 -11.04 6.38
CA ARG A 180 2.28 -12.31 6.11
C ARG A 180 0.76 -12.13 5.97
N GLU A 181 0.19 -12.79 4.97
CA GLU A 181 -1.24 -12.91 4.78
C GLU A 181 -1.58 -14.38 4.50
N GLY A 182 -2.15 -15.07 5.48
CA GLY A 182 -2.31 -16.52 5.44
C GLY A 182 -0.95 -17.22 5.29
N ALA A 183 -0.82 -18.10 4.30
CA ALA A 183 0.44 -18.80 4.00
C ALA A 183 1.42 -17.97 3.15
N ALA A 184 0.96 -16.88 2.54
CA ALA A 184 1.79 -16.06 1.65
C ALA A 184 2.57 -15.00 2.41
N ARG A 185 3.83 -14.78 2.00
CA ARG A 185 4.69 -13.68 2.44
C ARG A 185 4.73 -12.61 1.35
N LEU A 186 4.56 -11.36 1.73
CA LEU A 186 4.46 -10.24 0.81
C LEU A 186 5.36 -9.09 1.28
N GLN A 187 6.00 -8.41 0.35
CA GLN A 187 6.70 -7.17 0.65
C GLN A 187 5.73 -5.99 0.60
N VAL A 188 5.85 -5.10 1.56
CA VAL A 188 5.21 -3.79 1.55
C VAL A 188 6.25 -2.70 1.68
N ASN A 189 6.01 -1.54 1.06
CA ASN A 189 6.81 -0.34 1.24
C ASN A 189 5.90 0.77 1.75
N LEU A 190 6.03 1.09 3.03
CA LEU A 190 5.13 2.00 3.72
C LEU A 190 5.55 3.48 3.56
N PHE A 191 6.81 3.73 3.23
CA PHE A 191 7.38 5.09 3.30
C PHE A 191 7.51 5.76 1.93
N ASP A 192 7.97 5.02 0.91
CA ASP A 192 8.42 5.61 -0.36
C ASP A 192 7.29 5.78 -1.39
N HIS A 193 6.26 4.95 -1.30
CA HIS A 193 5.13 4.94 -2.23
C HIS A 193 3.85 5.44 -1.57
N LEU A 194 2.91 5.90 -2.39
CA LEU A 194 1.58 6.27 -1.91
C LEU A 194 0.82 5.05 -1.43
N ASP A 195 0.77 4.03 -2.28
CA ASP A 195 0.17 2.75 -1.98
C ASP A 195 1.24 1.80 -1.44
N THR A 196 0.89 1.04 -0.43
CA THR A 196 1.84 0.23 0.35
C THR A 196 2.35 -1.02 -0.37
N GLY A 197 1.80 -1.36 -1.51
CA GLY A 197 2.05 -2.62 -2.20
C GLY A 197 1.06 -3.73 -1.84
N LEU A 198 0.16 -3.50 -0.89
CA LEU A 198 -0.85 -4.47 -0.47
C LEU A 198 -2.16 -3.76 -0.10
N PHE A 199 -3.19 -3.96 -0.90
CA PHE A 199 -4.54 -3.48 -0.61
C PHE A 199 -5.22 -4.42 0.40
N LEU A 200 -5.35 -3.98 1.65
CA LEU A 200 -5.83 -4.82 2.76
C LEU A 200 -7.31 -5.21 2.61
N ASP A 201 -8.12 -4.39 1.98
CA ASP A 201 -9.54 -4.62 1.74
C ASP A 201 -9.82 -5.83 0.83
N HIS A 202 -8.89 -6.17 -0.07
CA HIS A 202 -8.98 -7.35 -0.95
C HIS A 202 -8.50 -8.66 -0.30
N ARG A 203 -8.20 -8.69 0.99
CA ARG A 203 -7.76 -9.90 1.71
C ARG A 203 -8.73 -11.09 1.53
N PRO A 204 -10.07 -10.93 1.65
CA PRO A 204 -10.98 -12.05 1.45
C PRO A 204 -10.95 -12.60 0.03
N VAL A 205 -10.84 -11.72 -0.98
CA VAL A 205 -10.71 -12.13 -2.39
C VAL A 205 -9.43 -12.94 -2.59
N ARG A 206 -8.30 -12.44 -2.10
CA ARG A 206 -7.02 -13.16 -2.20
C ARG A 206 -7.02 -14.49 -1.47
N ARG A 207 -7.65 -14.56 -0.29
CA ARG A 207 -7.84 -15.82 0.47
C ARG A 207 -8.62 -16.84 -0.34
N ARG A 208 -9.72 -16.41 -0.97
CA ARG A 208 -10.53 -17.25 -1.87
C ARG A 208 -9.72 -17.75 -3.07
N LEU A 209 -9.00 -16.84 -3.73
CA LEU A 209 -8.11 -17.20 -4.85
C LEU A 209 -7.09 -18.27 -4.44
N GLY A 210 -6.46 -18.12 -3.27
CA GLY A 210 -5.53 -19.13 -2.75
C GLY A 210 -6.18 -20.48 -2.48
N ALA A 211 -7.40 -20.49 -1.92
CA ALA A 211 -8.14 -21.72 -1.61
C ALA A 211 -8.60 -22.48 -2.87
N GLU A 212 -9.00 -21.75 -3.91
CA GLU A 212 -9.50 -22.32 -5.17
C GLU A 212 -8.41 -22.62 -6.20
N ALA A 213 -7.17 -22.16 -5.97
CA ALA A 213 -6.11 -22.20 -6.97
C ALA A 213 -5.49 -23.56 -7.24
N ARG A 214 -5.66 -24.57 -6.37
CA ARG A 214 -4.95 -25.85 -6.48
C ARG A 214 -5.20 -26.53 -7.83
N GLY A 215 -4.09 -26.72 -8.57
CA GLY A 215 -4.11 -27.34 -9.90
C GLY A 215 -4.66 -26.44 -11.01
N GLN A 216 -5.08 -25.21 -10.71
CA GLN A 216 -5.69 -24.29 -11.66
C GLN A 216 -4.65 -23.43 -12.39
N ARG A 217 -4.98 -23.00 -13.60
CA ARG A 217 -4.26 -21.96 -14.37
C ARG A 217 -4.91 -20.61 -14.04
N MET A 218 -4.16 -19.76 -13.32
CA MET A 218 -4.68 -18.46 -12.92
C MET A 218 -4.18 -17.32 -13.81
N LEU A 219 -5.09 -16.40 -14.17
CA LEU A 219 -4.77 -15.11 -14.77
C LEU A 219 -5.07 -13.98 -13.79
N ASN A 220 -4.10 -13.09 -13.60
CA ASN A 220 -4.23 -11.89 -12.77
C ASN A 220 -3.99 -10.66 -13.65
N LEU A 221 -5.04 -9.89 -13.89
CA LEU A 221 -5.03 -8.70 -14.74
C LEU A 221 -4.98 -7.43 -13.88
N PHE A 222 -4.18 -6.44 -14.30
CA PHE A 222 -3.85 -5.27 -13.49
C PHE A 222 -3.23 -5.72 -12.16
N CYS A 223 -2.25 -6.61 -12.28
CA CYS A 223 -1.80 -7.44 -11.16
C CYS A 223 -1.07 -6.68 -10.05
N TYR A 224 -0.69 -5.43 -10.28
CA TYR A 224 0.04 -4.60 -9.34
C TYR A 224 1.28 -5.32 -8.80
N THR A 225 1.44 -5.46 -7.49
CA THR A 225 2.57 -6.17 -6.85
C THR A 225 2.44 -7.71 -6.87
N GLY A 226 1.43 -8.24 -7.57
CA GLY A 226 1.22 -9.67 -7.72
C GLY A 226 0.70 -10.39 -6.48
N ALA A 227 0.18 -9.69 -5.47
CA ALA A 227 -0.27 -10.31 -4.22
C ALA A 227 -1.31 -11.43 -4.43
N ALA A 228 -2.26 -11.25 -5.37
CA ALA A 228 -3.23 -12.29 -5.73
C ALA A 228 -2.58 -13.50 -6.41
N SER A 229 -1.62 -13.26 -7.29
CA SER A 229 -0.86 -14.33 -7.96
C SER A 229 -0.02 -15.13 -6.98
N VAL A 230 0.59 -14.46 -5.98
CA VAL A 230 1.34 -15.13 -4.91
C VAL A 230 0.43 -16.01 -4.07
N GLN A 231 -0.76 -15.52 -3.68
CA GLN A 231 -1.73 -16.34 -2.93
C GLN A 231 -2.13 -17.58 -3.72
N ALA A 232 -2.40 -17.44 -5.02
CA ALA A 232 -2.74 -18.58 -5.86
C ALA A 232 -1.56 -19.55 -6.02
N ALA A 233 -0.34 -19.05 -6.24
CA ALA A 233 0.86 -19.87 -6.36
C ALA A 233 1.13 -20.68 -5.09
N VAL A 234 1.04 -20.05 -3.90
CA VAL A 234 1.16 -20.69 -2.59
C VAL A 234 0.00 -21.69 -2.36
N GLY A 235 -1.22 -21.36 -2.83
CA GLY A 235 -2.39 -22.23 -2.80
C GLY A 235 -2.27 -23.46 -3.72
N GLY A 236 -1.21 -23.55 -4.53
CA GLY A 236 -0.91 -24.70 -5.38
C GLY A 236 -1.42 -24.57 -6.82
N ALA A 237 -1.54 -23.35 -7.34
CA ALA A 237 -1.85 -23.12 -8.75
C ALA A 237 -0.86 -23.88 -9.65
N ALA A 238 -1.36 -24.51 -10.72
CA ALA A 238 -0.52 -25.16 -11.72
C ALA A 238 0.36 -24.14 -12.46
N ALA A 239 -0.23 -22.97 -12.73
CA ALA A 239 0.46 -21.84 -13.34
C ALA A 239 -0.25 -20.52 -12.97
N THR A 240 0.49 -19.41 -12.96
CA THR A 240 -0.09 -18.07 -12.91
C THR A 240 0.47 -17.20 -14.03
N THR A 241 -0.38 -16.40 -14.65
CA THR A 241 0.02 -15.34 -15.58
C THR A 241 -0.45 -14.01 -14.97
N SER A 242 0.49 -13.11 -14.74
CA SER A 242 0.23 -11.80 -14.14
C SER A 242 0.56 -10.71 -15.16
N VAL A 243 -0.42 -9.87 -15.48
CA VAL A 243 -0.29 -8.83 -16.50
C VAL A 243 -0.44 -7.45 -15.87
N ASP A 244 0.54 -6.58 -16.09
CA ASP A 244 0.50 -5.18 -15.67
C ASP A 244 1.30 -4.31 -16.65
N LEU A 245 0.93 -3.03 -16.76
CA LEU A 245 1.65 -2.08 -17.59
C LEU A 245 2.96 -1.61 -16.95
N SER A 246 3.03 -1.64 -15.62
CA SER A 246 4.16 -1.11 -14.83
C SER A 246 5.24 -2.16 -14.62
N GLY A 247 6.42 -1.95 -15.24
CA GLY A 247 7.60 -2.78 -14.98
C GLY A 247 8.00 -2.80 -13.51
N ASN A 248 7.93 -1.66 -12.82
CA ASN A 248 8.27 -1.56 -11.39
C ASN A 248 7.37 -2.44 -10.52
N TYR A 249 6.07 -2.51 -10.82
CA TYR A 249 5.15 -3.40 -10.10
C TYR A 249 5.42 -4.87 -10.40
N LEU A 250 5.79 -5.20 -11.63
CA LEU A 250 6.18 -6.57 -11.98
C LEU A 250 7.49 -7.00 -11.34
N GLU A 251 8.46 -6.10 -11.19
CA GLU A 251 9.68 -6.38 -10.41
C GLU A 251 9.33 -6.65 -8.94
N TRP A 252 8.38 -5.92 -8.39
CA TRP A 252 7.89 -6.15 -7.03
C TRP A 252 7.15 -7.51 -6.94
N ALA A 253 6.30 -7.83 -7.91
CA ALA A 253 5.65 -9.13 -8.01
C ALA A 253 6.66 -10.28 -8.11
N ALA A 254 7.75 -10.10 -8.87
CA ALA A 254 8.83 -11.08 -8.96
C ALA A 254 9.48 -11.34 -7.59
N ARG A 255 9.76 -10.28 -6.82
CA ARG A 255 10.30 -10.41 -5.45
C ARG A 255 9.31 -11.13 -4.53
N ASN A 256 8.02 -10.82 -4.64
CA ASN A 256 6.97 -11.49 -3.86
C ASN A 256 6.88 -12.99 -4.20
N LEU A 257 6.93 -13.38 -5.47
CA LEU A 257 6.97 -14.78 -5.87
C LEU A 257 8.24 -15.50 -5.38
N ALA A 258 9.40 -14.85 -5.51
CA ALA A 258 10.68 -15.40 -5.06
C ALA A 258 10.70 -15.63 -3.54
N MET A 259 10.16 -14.72 -2.75
CA MET A 259 10.08 -14.83 -1.29
C MET A 259 9.27 -16.06 -0.83
N ASN A 260 8.34 -16.54 -1.65
CA ASN A 260 7.51 -17.70 -1.38
C ASN A 260 8.04 -19.01 -2.05
N GLY A 261 9.21 -18.96 -2.69
CA GLY A 261 9.78 -20.10 -3.40
C GLY A 261 8.97 -20.50 -4.65
N THR A 262 8.12 -19.60 -5.15
CA THR A 262 7.24 -19.85 -6.31
C THR A 262 7.75 -19.19 -7.60
N ALA A 263 8.92 -18.53 -7.57
CA ALA A 263 9.51 -17.97 -8.78
C ALA A 263 9.86 -19.09 -9.79
N GLY A 264 9.55 -18.88 -11.06
CA GLY A 264 9.86 -19.83 -12.11
C GLY A 264 8.95 -19.74 -13.34
N PRO A 265 9.19 -20.54 -14.38
CA PRO A 265 8.49 -20.41 -15.67
C PRO A 265 6.98 -20.66 -15.60
N ARG A 266 6.49 -21.33 -14.57
CA ARG A 266 5.05 -21.54 -14.33
C ARG A 266 4.33 -20.27 -13.84
N HIS A 267 5.05 -19.32 -13.25
CA HIS A 267 4.49 -18.09 -12.71
C HIS A 267 5.00 -16.89 -13.51
N ARG A 268 4.32 -16.62 -14.62
CA ARG A 268 4.75 -15.64 -15.64
C ARG A 268 4.33 -14.23 -15.25
N LEU A 269 5.24 -13.29 -15.48
CA LEU A 269 4.99 -11.84 -15.37
C LEU A 269 5.08 -11.24 -16.77
N VAL A 270 4.06 -10.49 -17.17
CA VAL A 270 3.92 -9.93 -18.52
C VAL A 270 3.72 -8.43 -18.42
N GLN A 271 4.68 -7.66 -18.94
CA GLN A 271 4.54 -6.22 -19.05
C GLN A 271 3.79 -5.87 -20.33
N ALA A 272 2.52 -5.52 -20.19
CA ALA A 272 1.66 -5.17 -21.32
C ALA A 272 0.46 -4.31 -20.90
N ASP A 273 -0.10 -3.60 -21.88
CA ASP A 273 -1.45 -3.07 -21.77
C ASP A 273 -2.44 -4.24 -21.75
N VAL A 274 -3.28 -4.32 -20.71
CA VAL A 274 -4.17 -5.46 -20.46
C VAL A 274 -5.17 -5.65 -21.61
N MET A 275 -5.74 -4.58 -22.16
CA MET A 275 -6.72 -4.70 -23.24
C MET A 275 -6.08 -5.26 -24.51
N LYS A 276 -4.94 -4.72 -24.93
CA LYS A 276 -4.19 -5.19 -26.09
C LYS A 276 -3.67 -6.61 -25.91
N TRP A 277 -3.24 -6.92 -24.69
CA TRP A 277 -2.75 -8.26 -24.37
C TRP A 277 -3.88 -9.30 -24.46
N LEU A 278 -5.08 -9.02 -23.94
CA LEU A 278 -6.25 -9.91 -24.01
C LEU A 278 -6.69 -10.15 -25.47
N GLU A 279 -6.58 -9.16 -26.36
CA GLU A 279 -6.89 -9.32 -27.78
C GLU A 279 -5.92 -10.29 -28.49
N ALA A 280 -4.65 -10.30 -28.08
CA ALA A 280 -3.62 -11.16 -28.64
C ALA A 280 -3.52 -12.53 -27.98
N ASP A 281 -3.83 -12.64 -26.68
CA ASP A 281 -3.71 -13.88 -25.91
C ASP A 281 -4.68 -14.95 -26.42
N ARG A 282 -4.22 -16.21 -26.38
CA ARG A 282 -5.02 -17.40 -26.75
C ARG A 282 -5.02 -18.43 -25.63
N GLY A 283 -4.53 -18.02 -24.45
CA GLY A 283 -4.53 -18.87 -23.26
C GLY A 283 -5.97 -19.14 -22.77
N GLU A 284 -6.11 -20.20 -22.04
CA GLU A 284 -7.33 -20.57 -21.34
C GLU A 284 -7.04 -20.68 -19.86
N TYR A 285 -7.89 -20.07 -19.02
CA TYR A 285 -7.66 -19.94 -17.59
C TYR A 285 -8.85 -20.44 -16.79
N ASP A 286 -8.55 -21.15 -15.73
CA ASP A 286 -9.55 -21.75 -14.85
C ASP A 286 -10.00 -20.76 -13.76
N LEU A 287 -9.10 -19.86 -13.38
CA LEU A 287 -9.34 -18.85 -12.36
C LEU A 287 -8.78 -17.50 -12.84
N VAL A 288 -9.60 -16.46 -12.83
CA VAL A 288 -9.18 -15.10 -13.22
C VAL A 288 -9.51 -14.10 -12.14
N PHE A 289 -8.56 -13.24 -11.82
CA PHE A 289 -8.77 -12.03 -11.03
C PHE A 289 -8.53 -10.80 -11.90
N CYS A 290 -9.49 -9.88 -11.90
CA CYS A 290 -9.43 -8.65 -12.66
C CYS A 290 -9.88 -7.48 -11.79
N ASP A 291 -8.94 -6.59 -11.44
CA ASP A 291 -9.17 -5.41 -10.60
C ASP A 291 -8.60 -4.18 -11.29
N PRO A 292 -9.30 -3.63 -12.30
CA PRO A 292 -8.82 -2.51 -13.08
C PRO A 292 -8.78 -1.22 -12.27
N PRO A 293 -7.83 -0.31 -12.55
CA PRO A 293 -7.82 1.02 -11.97
C PRO A 293 -9.05 1.81 -12.44
N THR A 294 -9.51 2.76 -11.63
CA THR A 294 -10.64 3.64 -12.00
C THR A 294 -10.37 4.36 -13.33
N PHE A 295 -9.16 4.89 -13.49
CA PHE A 295 -8.64 5.52 -14.70
C PHE A 295 -7.18 5.17 -14.89
N SER A 296 -6.78 4.96 -16.13
CA SER A 296 -5.38 4.82 -16.51
C SER A 296 -5.07 5.82 -17.62
N ASN A 297 -4.28 6.85 -17.29
CA ASN A 297 -3.75 7.83 -18.24
C ASN A 297 -2.25 7.58 -18.37
N SER A 298 -1.85 6.66 -19.22
CA SER A 298 -0.45 6.38 -19.49
C SER A 298 -0.10 6.76 -20.92
N ALA A 299 1.01 7.46 -21.12
CA ALA A 299 1.54 7.70 -22.46
C ALA A 299 1.89 6.40 -23.24
N ARG A 300 1.82 5.25 -22.59
CA ARG A 300 2.14 3.91 -23.12
C ARG A 300 0.91 3.04 -23.40
N ALA A 301 -0.29 3.49 -23.03
CA ALA A 301 -1.54 2.75 -23.20
C ALA A 301 -2.65 3.69 -23.63
N ASP A 302 -3.68 3.14 -24.28
CA ASP A 302 -4.90 3.90 -24.52
C ASP A 302 -5.58 4.23 -23.19
N ASP A 303 -6.26 5.38 -23.12
CA ASP A 303 -6.96 5.81 -21.92
C ASP A 303 -8.03 4.81 -21.56
N PHE A 304 -7.83 4.10 -20.46
CA PHE A 304 -8.79 3.17 -19.90
C PHE A 304 -9.66 3.87 -18.85
N ASP A 305 -10.97 3.70 -18.96
CA ASP A 305 -11.96 4.15 -18.00
C ASP A 305 -12.84 2.97 -17.61
N THR A 306 -12.83 2.60 -16.32
CA THR A 306 -13.53 1.38 -15.87
C THR A 306 -15.03 1.46 -16.09
N GLN A 307 -15.66 2.65 -16.02
CA GLN A 307 -17.10 2.77 -16.31
C GLN A 307 -17.42 2.57 -17.79
N ARG A 308 -16.59 3.13 -18.67
CA ARG A 308 -16.79 3.05 -20.12
C ARG A 308 -16.42 1.68 -20.67
N ASP A 309 -15.34 1.09 -20.17
CA ASP A 309 -14.66 -0.02 -20.85
C ASP A 309 -14.92 -1.38 -20.19
N HIS A 310 -15.63 -1.45 -19.02
CA HIS A 310 -15.80 -2.71 -18.29
C HIS A 310 -16.51 -3.81 -19.07
N VAL A 311 -17.51 -3.48 -19.89
CA VAL A 311 -18.21 -4.49 -20.68
C VAL A 311 -17.27 -5.13 -21.71
N ARG A 312 -16.48 -4.32 -22.43
CA ARG A 312 -15.47 -4.81 -23.39
C ARG A 312 -14.39 -5.62 -22.68
N LEU A 313 -13.88 -5.12 -21.54
CA LEU A 313 -12.89 -5.83 -20.74
C LEU A 313 -13.42 -7.20 -20.30
N LEU A 314 -14.62 -7.24 -19.69
CA LEU A 314 -15.24 -8.49 -19.21
C LEU A 314 -15.51 -9.45 -20.35
N HIS A 315 -15.95 -8.97 -21.52
CA HIS A 315 -16.14 -9.81 -22.69
C HIS A 315 -14.84 -10.49 -23.15
N LEU A 316 -13.73 -9.73 -23.23
CA LEU A 316 -12.41 -10.28 -23.57
C LEU A 316 -11.93 -11.30 -22.54
N VAL A 317 -12.12 -11.01 -21.26
CA VAL A 317 -11.72 -11.92 -20.17
C VAL A 317 -12.52 -13.21 -20.19
N VAL A 318 -13.85 -13.12 -20.37
CA VAL A 318 -14.73 -14.31 -20.41
C VAL A 318 -14.39 -15.23 -21.58
N GLN A 319 -13.91 -14.68 -22.72
CA GLN A 319 -13.40 -15.49 -23.83
C GLN A 319 -12.14 -16.31 -23.47
N ARG A 320 -11.43 -15.93 -22.42
CA ARG A 320 -10.23 -16.61 -21.90
C ARG A 320 -10.56 -17.58 -20.75
N LEU A 321 -11.80 -17.62 -20.26
CA LEU A 321 -12.22 -18.57 -19.24
C LEU A 321 -12.33 -19.98 -19.83
N ALA A 322 -11.83 -20.96 -19.10
CA ALA A 322 -12.18 -22.37 -19.30
C ALA A 322 -13.69 -22.58 -19.16
N PRO A 323 -14.26 -23.68 -19.66
CA PRO A 323 -15.71 -23.93 -19.60
C PRO A 323 -16.31 -23.75 -18.19
N ASP A 324 -15.65 -24.25 -17.15
CA ASP A 324 -16.06 -24.11 -15.74
C ASP A 324 -15.28 -23.01 -15.00
N GLY A 325 -14.58 -22.17 -15.73
CA GLY A 325 -13.70 -21.13 -15.18
C GLY A 325 -14.47 -20.08 -14.39
N LEU A 326 -13.76 -19.52 -13.40
CA LEU A 326 -14.26 -18.46 -12.53
C LEU A 326 -13.50 -17.16 -12.78
N LEU A 327 -14.22 -16.07 -12.99
CA LEU A 327 -13.70 -14.70 -12.95
C LEU A 327 -14.19 -14.00 -11.68
N LEU A 328 -13.27 -13.49 -10.89
CA LEU A 328 -13.55 -12.50 -9.86
C LEU A 328 -13.18 -11.12 -10.42
N TYR A 329 -14.17 -10.28 -10.62
CA TYR A 329 -14.04 -8.91 -11.07
C TYR A 329 -14.28 -7.96 -9.92
N SER A 330 -13.35 -7.04 -9.67
CA SER A 330 -13.45 -6.03 -8.61
C SER A 330 -13.20 -4.64 -9.17
N ASN A 331 -13.73 -3.62 -8.52
CA ASN A 331 -13.25 -2.24 -8.67
C ASN A 331 -13.64 -1.37 -7.47
N ASN A 332 -12.90 -0.27 -7.28
CA ASN A 332 -13.09 0.69 -6.18
C ASN A 332 -13.72 2.02 -6.62
N PHE A 333 -14.25 2.11 -7.83
CA PHE A 333 -14.91 3.32 -8.30
C PHE A 333 -16.28 3.50 -7.64
N ARG A 334 -16.40 4.43 -6.72
CA ARG A 334 -17.62 4.64 -5.88
C ARG A 334 -18.91 4.90 -6.68
N ARG A 335 -18.80 5.43 -7.90
CA ARG A 335 -19.93 5.74 -8.78
C ARG A 335 -20.14 4.69 -9.86
N PHE A 336 -19.42 3.58 -9.80
CA PHE A 336 -19.48 2.52 -10.79
C PHE A 336 -20.89 1.94 -10.91
N ARG A 337 -21.33 1.80 -12.15
CA ARG A 337 -22.60 1.15 -12.51
C ARG A 337 -22.28 -0.05 -13.40
N PHE A 338 -22.48 -1.23 -12.85
CA PHE A 338 -22.29 -2.47 -13.58
C PHE A 338 -23.42 -2.63 -14.59
N ASP A 339 -23.08 -2.83 -15.86
CA ASP A 339 -24.04 -3.05 -16.94
C ASP A 339 -24.42 -4.53 -16.98
N ALA A 340 -25.41 -4.90 -16.15
CA ALA A 340 -25.85 -6.28 -16.00
C ALA A 340 -26.49 -6.84 -17.28
N ASP A 341 -27.16 -6.00 -18.06
CA ASP A 341 -27.83 -6.40 -19.29
C ASP A 341 -26.81 -6.75 -20.37
N ALA A 342 -25.85 -5.86 -20.61
CA ALA A 342 -24.80 -6.10 -21.61
C ALA A 342 -23.92 -7.29 -21.22
N VAL A 343 -23.49 -7.40 -19.95
CA VAL A 343 -22.69 -8.53 -19.45
C VAL A 343 -23.50 -9.82 -19.47
N GLY A 344 -24.78 -9.76 -19.14
CA GLY A 344 -25.72 -10.89 -19.21
C GLY A 344 -25.83 -11.54 -20.59
N GLY A 345 -25.44 -10.84 -21.66
CA GLY A 345 -25.35 -11.38 -23.01
C GLY A 345 -24.31 -12.49 -23.20
N PHE A 346 -23.24 -12.50 -22.38
CA PHE A 346 -22.10 -13.43 -22.55
C PHE A 346 -21.63 -14.12 -21.25
N ALA A 347 -22.08 -13.69 -20.08
CA ALA A 347 -21.70 -14.28 -18.80
C ALA A 347 -22.84 -14.29 -17.78
N HIS A 348 -22.77 -15.21 -16.84
CA HIS A 348 -23.56 -15.15 -15.62
C HIS A 348 -22.76 -14.36 -14.58
N ALA A 349 -23.31 -13.25 -14.11
CA ALA A 349 -22.65 -12.38 -13.13
C ALA A 349 -23.46 -12.28 -11.84
N VAL A 350 -22.81 -12.46 -10.70
CA VAL A 350 -23.40 -12.32 -9.36
C VAL A 350 -22.53 -11.37 -8.54
N GLU A 351 -23.12 -10.33 -7.95
CA GLU A 351 -22.40 -9.46 -7.03
C GLU A 351 -22.21 -10.16 -5.70
N ILE A 352 -20.94 -10.24 -5.28
CA ILE A 352 -20.50 -10.91 -4.04
C ILE A 352 -19.85 -9.95 -3.04
N THR A 353 -19.97 -8.65 -3.24
CA THR A 353 -19.33 -7.60 -2.41
C THR A 353 -19.40 -7.87 -0.90
N PRO A 354 -20.57 -8.22 -0.30
CA PRO A 354 -20.63 -8.45 1.14
C PRO A 354 -19.74 -9.59 1.65
N ALA A 355 -19.48 -10.60 0.80
CA ALA A 355 -18.61 -11.74 1.13
C ALA A 355 -17.11 -11.43 0.95
N THR A 356 -16.79 -10.27 0.38
CA THR A 356 -15.41 -9.84 0.10
C THR A 356 -14.90 -8.73 1.01
N ILE A 357 -15.68 -8.34 2.03
CA ILE A 357 -15.32 -7.27 2.97
C ILE A 357 -15.15 -7.86 4.37
N ASP A 358 -13.92 -7.81 4.86
CA ASP A 358 -13.58 -8.22 6.24
C ASP A 358 -14.08 -7.21 7.29
N PRO A 359 -14.20 -7.61 8.57
CA PRO A 359 -14.73 -6.77 9.66
C PRO A 359 -14.02 -5.41 9.83
N ASP A 360 -12.73 -5.32 9.53
CA ASP A 360 -11.94 -4.09 9.63
C ASP A 360 -12.28 -3.06 8.54
N PHE A 361 -12.90 -3.48 7.44
CA PHE A 361 -13.41 -2.62 6.37
C PHE A 361 -14.94 -2.49 6.35
N ALA A 362 -15.66 -3.18 7.23
CA ALA A 362 -17.13 -3.15 7.27
C ALA A 362 -17.77 -1.76 7.52
N ARG A 363 -16.97 -0.76 7.93
CA ARG A 363 -17.39 0.65 8.06
C ARG A 363 -17.66 1.29 6.72
N ASP A 364 -16.96 0.86 5.67
CA ASP A 364 -17.14 1.32 4.30
C ASP A 364 -17.49 0.13 3.40
N PRO A 365 -18.78 -0.27 3.35
CA PRO A 365 -19.21 -1.41 2.53
C PRO A 365 -19.09 -1.14 1.03
N ARG A 366 -18.60 0.04 0.63
CA ARG A 366 -18.32 0.43 -0.76
C ARG A 366 -16.84 0.76 -0.96
N ILE A 367 -15.96 0.21 -0.13
CA ILE A 367 -14.49 0.36 -0.31
C ILE A 367 -14.07 -0.21 -1.68
N HIS A 368 -14.66 -1.34 -2.06
CA HIS A 368 -14.69 -1.90 -3.40
C HIS A 368 -16.03 -2.61 -3.64
N ARG A 369 -16.27 -2.98 -4.89
CA ARG A 369 -17.36 -3.91 -5.26
C ARG A 369 -16.76 -5.09 -5.99
N CYS A 370 -17.32 -6.28 -5.81
CA CYS A 370 -16.83 -7.51 -6.40
C CYS A 370 -17.96 -8.36 -6.99
N TRP A 371 -17.68 -8.93 -8.16
CA TRP A 371 -18.59 -9.83 -8.87
C TRP A 371 -17.88 -11.14 -9.17
N GLU A 372 -18.64 -12.21 -9.06
CA GLU A 372 -18.30 -13.51 -9.62
C GLU A 372 -18.94 -13.64 -10.99
N LEU A 373 -18.14 -14.00 -12.02
CA LEU A 373 -18.63 -14.24 -13.36
C LEU A 373 -18.21 -15.62 -13.83
N ARG A 374 -19.13 -16.27 -14.56
CA ARG A 374 -18.88 -17.52 -15.26
C ARG A 374 -19.35 -17.40 -16.71
N ARG A 375 -18.68 -18.11 -17.60
CA ARG A 375 -19.08 -18.19 -19.01
C ARG A 375 -20.49 -18.76 -19.13
N ARG A 376 -21.27 -18.24 -20.11
CA ARG A 376 -22.55 -18.84 -20.52
C ARG A 376 -22.32 -20.09 -21.33
#